data_f070b1ec583df1b5054ba5f3cb3ad3ba
#
_entry.id   f070b1ec583df1b5054ba5f3cb3ad3ba
#
_cell.length_a   1.000
_cell.length_b   1.000
_cell.length_c   1.000
_cell.angle_alpha   90.00
_cell.angle_beta   90.00
_cell.angle_gamma   90.00
#
_symmetry.space_group_name_H-M   'P 1'
#
loop_
_entity.id
_entity.type
_entity.pdbx_description
1 polymer ?
#
loop_
_entity_poly.entity_id
_entity_poly.type
_entity_poly.pdbx_seq_one_letter_code
_entity_poly.pdbx_strand_id
1 'polypeptide(L)'
;MIRRPPRSTPLYSSAASDVYKRQLAHLIRRVGFGGSKKEIDSLSNKSYEDSVDYLLDNLDKNPVPVDLLRRYQIDLSDVRTVFSSGSYWMYRMAHSKFPFEEKVALFWHRVFATGQNKLIQGKVMTSQIEMFRKHGLGSFENLLIELSKDPAMIMWLDNQDNHKENINENYGREILELFSMGVGNYSEKDIKECSRAFTGWTVENMPYMAIKMRNNTARPYGYVAWQFKFDEDDHDYGVKEFLGEKGNFNGEDIVRIICKQKATANFLARHIYHFFIKDELPVPQWPHKEPIDPSAIEFITESYFKNGYNIKETLRDLFKSEYFRSEEIYNKRIKSPSELVVNSVRLSGGFDIPSEEVYQATISSGLMGQPLLNPTSVEGWQGGEEWINTGSVIQRINFCSDVLGNPSKTLVQNILNKTPDKELSLIHI
;
A
#
# COMPACT_ATOMS: atom_id res chain seq x y z
N MET A 1 33.96 -10.80 -59.27
CA MET A 1 33.81 -10.52 -57.83
C MET A 1 32.35 -10.24 -57.57
N ILE A 2 31.65 -11.22 -57.04
CA ILE A 2 30.21 -11.10 -56.67
C ILE A 2 30.18 -10.55 -55.21
N ARG A 3 29.69 -9.31 -55.04
CA ARG A 3 29.44 -8.73 -53.72
C ARG A 3 28.33 -9.51 -53.02
N ARG A 4 28.62 -10.09 -51.85
CA ARG A 4 27.59 -10.66 -50.96
C ARG A 4 26.72 -9.51 -50.47
N PRO A 5 25.37 -9.71 -50.44
CA PRO A 5 24.48 -8.73 -49.85
C PRO A 5 24.70 -8.62 -48.33
N PRO A 6 24.47 -7.45 -47.73
CA PRO A 6 24.60 -7.29 -46.28
C PRO A 6 23.67 -8.23 -45.56
N ARG A 7 24.19 -8.92 -44.54
CA ARG A 7 23.37 -9.74 -43.62
C ARG A 7 22.33 -8.85 -42.98
N SER A 8 21.08 -9.04 -43.34
CA SER A 8 19.96 -8.48 -42.61
C SER A 8 20.04 -9.02 -41.19
N THR A 9 20.22 -8.15 -40.19
CA THR A 9 19.99 -8.45 -38.77
C THR A 9 18.55 -8.95 -38.65
N PRO A 10 18.30 -10.06 -37.98
CA PRO A 10 16.96 -10.63 -37.98
C PRO A 10 15.99 -9.67 -37.29
N LEU A 11 14.93 -9.27 -37.94
CA LEU A 11 13.77 -8.52 -37.39
C LEU A 11 13.19 -9.21 -36.15
N TYR A 12 13.38 -10.51 -36.00
CA TYR A 12 12.97 -11.31 -34.84
C TYR A 12 13.70 -10.94 -33.53
N SER A 13 14.91 -10.45 -33.56
CA SER A 13 15.66 -10.10 -32.34
C SER A 13 15.20 -8.77 -31.75
N SER A 14 14.76 -7.82 -32.57
CA SER A 14 14.22 -6.53 -32.10
C SER A 14 12.81 -6.70 -31.50
N ALA A 15 11.97 -7.48 -32.15
CA ALA A 15 10.61 -7.76 -31.64
C ALA A 15 10.62 -8.49 -30.29
N ALA A 16 11.47 -9.51 -30.12
CA ALA A 16 11.63 -10.22 -28.86
C ALA A 16 12.16 -9.31 -27.75
N SER A 17 13.11 -8.42 -28.07
CA SER A 17 13.62 -7.40 -27.14
C SER A 17 12.52 -6.42 -26.71
N ASP A 18 11.64 -6.01 -27.64
CA ASP A 18 10.55 -5.08 -27.33
C ASP A 18 9.46 -5.73 -26.47
N VAL A 19 9.12 -7.01 -26.73
CA VAL A 19 8.20 -7.78 -25.86
C VAL A 19 8.76 -7.89 -24.46
N TYR A 20 10.04 -8.24 -24.33
CA TYR A 20 10.70 -8.35 -23.03
C TYR A 20 10.71 -7.03 -22.26
N LYS A 21 11.01 -5.92 -22.92
CA LYS A 21 10.96 -4.58 -22.31
C LYS A 21 9.55 -4.19 -21.87
N ARG A 22 8.50 -4.62 -22.59
CA ARG A 22 7.12 -4.42 -22.15
C ARG A 22 6.80 -5.20 -20.88
N GLN A 23 7.27 -6.46 -20.76
CA GLN A 23 7.14 -7.25 -19.54
C GLN A 23 7.83 -6.57 -18.36
N LEU A 24 9.06 -6.10 -18.52
CA LEU A 24 9.78 -5.36 -17.48
C LEU A 24 9.09 -4.04 -17.12
N ALA A 25 8.57 -3.30 -18.08
CA ALA A 25 7.83 -2.09 -17.85
C ALA A 25 6.52 -2.37 -17.07
N HIS A 26 5.86 -3.51 -17.34
CA HIS A 26 4.72 -3.98 -16.56
C HIS A 26 5.14 -4.32 -15.12
N LEU A 27 6.20 -5.09 -14.95
CA LEU A 27 6.74 -5.48 -13.64
C LEU A 27 7.07 -4.24 -12.77
N ILE A 28 7.84 -3.30 -13.30
CA ILE A 28 8.23 -2.08 -12.56
C ILE A 28 7.01 -1.25 -12.13
N ARG A 29 5.97 -1.20 -12.95
CA ARG A 29 4.71 -0.51 -12.60
C ARG A 29 3.95 -1.20 -11.48
N ARG A 30 4.03 -2.53 -11.38
CA ARG A 30 3.29 -3.31 -10.37
C ARG A 30 4.07 -3.45 -9.07
N VAL A 31 5.36 -3.72 -9.15
CA VAL A 31 6.25 -3.80 -7.98
C VAL A 31 6.49 -2.42 -7.35
N GLY A 32 6.45 -1.36 -8.17
CA GLY A 32 6.63 0.02 -7.72
C GLY A 32 5.58 0.96 -8.32
N PHE A 33 6.03 2.15 -8.70
CA PHE A 33 5.20 3.21 -9.27
C PHE A 33 5.60 3.56 -10.71
N GLY A 34 6.21 2.63 -11.43
CA GLY A 34 6.78 2.85 -12.75
C GLY A 34 8.25 3.27 -12.70
N GLY A 35 8.89 3.27 -13.86
CA GLY A 35 10.30 3.59 -13.98
C GLY A 35 10.65 4.23 -15.32
N SER A 36 11.83 4.82 -15.37
CA SER A 36 12.40 5.45 -16.55
C SER A 36 12.84 4.41 -17.59
N LYS A 37 13.01 4.84 -18.83
CA LYS A 37 13.62 4.01 -19.88
C LYS A 37 14.98 3.45 -19.47
N LYS A 38 15.80 4.23 -18.76
CA LYS A 38 17.13 3.82 -18.27
C LYS A 38 17.03 2.65 -17.28
N GLU A 39 16.04 2.65 -16.41
CA GLU A 39 15.79 1.54 -15.48
C GLU A 39 15.35 0.27 -16.21
N ILE A 40 14.44 0.39 -17.20
CA ILE A 40 13.99 -0.73 -18.04
C ILE A 40 15.18 -1.30 -18.82
N ASP A 41 16.00 -0.47 -19.46
CA ASP A 41 17.17 -0.89 -20.21
C ASP A 41 18.23 -1.56 -19.30
N SER A 42 18.40 -1.10 -18.07
CA SER A 42 19.26 -1.74 -17.07
C SER A 42 18.79 -3.15 -16.70
N LEU A 43 17.49 -3.33 -16.48
CA LEU A 43 16.91 -4.63 -16.16
C LEU A 43 16.89 -5.57 -17.38
N SER A 44 16.84 -5.04 -18.61
CA SER A 44 16.81 -5.86 -19.81
C SER A 44 18.07 -6.69 -20.04
N ASN A 45 19.15 -6.42 -19.28
CA ASN A 45 20.38 -7.22 -19.27
C ASN A 45 20.34 -8.42 -18.29
N LYS A 46 19.23 -8.60 -17.56
CA LYS A 46 19.00 -9.69 -16.60
C LYS A 46 17.93 -10.63 -17.15
N SER A 47 17.80 -11.83 -16.57
CA SER A 47 16.60 -12.65 -16.76
C SER A 47 15.37 -11.98 -16.13
N TYR A 48 14.17 -12.43 -16.49
CA TYR A 48 12.95 -11.92 -15.87
C TYR A 48 12.92 -12.25 -14.37
N GLU A 49 13.26 -13.48 -14.02
CA GLU A 49 13.33 -13.99 -12.65
C GLU A 49 14.34 -13.19 -11.81
N ASP A 50 15.55 -12.96 -12.33
CA ASP A 50 16.55 -12.13 -11.66
C ASP A 50 16.09 -10.67 -11.54
N SER A 51 15.30 -10.17 -12.48
CA SER A 51 14.74 -8.81 -12.40
C SER A 51 13.68 -8.71 -11.30
N VAL A 52 12.84 -9.75 -11.13
CA VAL A 52 11.90 -9.85 -9.99
C VAL A 52 12.68 -9.85 -8.68
N ASP A 53 13.66 -10.76 -8.54
CA ASP A 53 14.47 -10.88 -7.32
C ASP A 53 15.20 -9.56 -7.01
N TYR A 54 15.79 -8.94 -8.02
CA TYR A 54 16.46 -7.64 -7.86
C TYR A 54 15.53 -6.54 -7.33
N LEU A 55 14.29 -6.46 -7.82
CA LEU A 55 13.33 -5.44 -7.40
C LEU A 55 12.78 -5.70 -6.00
N LEU A 56 12.61 -6.97 -5.61
CA LEU A 56 12.05 -7.34 -4.32
C LEU A 56 13.09 -7.35 -3.19
N ASP A 57 14.36 -7.64 -3.49
CA ASP A 57 15.41 -7.79 -2.47
C ASP A 57 16.18 -6.51 -2.21
N ASN A 58 16.15 -5.56 -3.14
CA ASN A 58 16.72 -4.25 -2.90
C ASN A 58 15.67 -3.31 -2.31
N LEU A 59 15.88 -2.93 -1.07
CA LEU A 59 15.03 -2.00 -0.35
C LEU A 59 15.78 -0.69 -0.09
N ASP A 60 15.07 0.42 -0.20
CA ASP A 60 15.64 1.75 0.04
C ASP A 60 15.40 2.16 1.50
N LYS A 61 16.35 1.84 2.36
CA LYS A 61 16.23 2.05 3.82
C LYS A 61 16.08 3.51 4.22
N ASN A 62 16.69 4.43 3.45
CA ASN A 62 16.65 5.86 3.74
C ASN A 62 16.40 6.69 2.46
N PRO A 63 15.20 6.57 1.85
CA PRO A 63 14.92 7.23 0.58
C PRO A 63 14.83 8.76 0.68
N VAL A 64 14.68 9.29 1.89
CA VAL A 64 14.41 10.71 2.12
C VAL A 64 15.55 11.37 2.87
N PRO A 65 16.20 12.38 2.28
CA PRO A 65 17.23 13.16 2.96
C PRO A 65 16.58 14.10 4.00
N VAL A 66 16.58 13.67 5.27
CA VAL A 66 15.95 14.40 6.39
C VAL A 66 16.46 15.84 6.51
N ASP A 67 17.74 16.08 6.21
CA ASP A 67 18.31 17.44 6.26
C ASP A 67 17.73 18.37 5.20
N LEU A 68 17.39 17.84 4.01
CA LEU A 68 16.68 18.60 2.98
C LEU A 68 15.25 18.91 3.41
N LEU A 69 14.54 17.94 4.00
CA LEU A 69 13.20 18.18 4.52
C LEU A 69 13.19 19.29 5.57
N ARG A 70 14.09 19.23 6.54
CA ARG A 70 14.20 20.27 7.60
C ARG A 70 14.54 21.63 7.04
N ARG A 71 15.32 21.67 5.97
CA ARG A 71 15.80 22.93 5.37
C ARG A 71 14.76 23.60 4.48
N TYR A 72 14.01 22.85 3.71
CA TYR A 72 13.09 23.36 2.70
C TYR A 72 11.61 23.25 3.08
N GLN A 73 11.25 22.23 3.85
CA GLN A 73 9.85 21.98 4.26
C GLN A 73 9.80 21.39 5.67
N ILE A 74 9.82 22.26 6.67
CA ILE A 74 9.77 21.88 8.08
C ILE A 74 8.53 21.04 8.39
N ASP A 75 7.39 21.36 7.79
CA ASP A 75 6.13 20.64 8.01
C ASP A 75 6.19 19.19 7.56
N LEU A 76 6.95 18.85 6.50
CA LEU A 76 7.17 17.47 6.09
C LEU A 76 8.06 16.69 7.07
N SER A 77 8.94 17.38 7.80
CA SER A 77 9.77 16.77 8.84
C SER A 77 9.04 16.68 10.19
N ASP A 78 8.03 17.51 10.39
CA ASP A 78 7.21 17.58 11.60
C ASP A 78 5.80 17.05 11.30
N VAL A 79 5.70 15.73 11.25
CA VAL A 79 4.48 14.97 10.90
C VAL A 79 3.38 15.06 11.97
N ARG A 80 3.14 16.26 12.51
CA ARG A 80 2.11 16.49 13.54
C ARG A 80 0.69 16.41 12.98
N THR A 81 0.49 16.88 11.76
CA THR A 81 -0.81 16.81 11.10
C THR A 81 -0.88 15.61 10.16
N VAL A 82 -2.09 15.10 9.93
CA VAL A 82 -2.29 13.99 8.99
C VAL A 82 -1.94 14.40 7.56
N PHE A 83 -2.20 15.65 7.19
CA PHE A 83 -1.82 16.18 5.89
C PHE A 83 -0.29 16.20 5.68
N SER A 84 0.48 16.63 6.68
CA SER A 84 1.95 16.60 6.65
C SER A 84 2.47 15.16 6.54
N SER A 85 1.83 14.22 7.26
CA SER A 85 2.16 12.78 7.17
C SER A 85 1.88 12.20 5.79
N GLY A 86 0.73 12.54 5.18
CA GLY A 86 0.38 12.13 3.82
C GLY A 86 1.34 12.71 2.78
N SER A 87 1.72 13.99 2.94
CA SER A 87 2.68 14.65 2.05
C SER A 87 4.10 14.11 2.19
N TYR A 88 4.54 13.83 3.40
CA TYR A 88 5.80 13.12 3.65
C TYR A 88 5.82 11.75 2.97
N TRP A 89 4.72 11.01 3.07
CA TRP A 89 4.61 9.71 2.41
C TRP A 89 4.58 9.83 0.88
N MET A 90 3.87 10.82 0.34
CA MET A 90 3.87 11.13 -1.11
C MET A 90 5.29 11.41 -1.62
N TYR A 91 6.04 12.25 -0.89
CA TYR A 91 7.44 12.54 -1.22
C TYR A 91 8.29 11.26 -1.19
N ARG A 92 8.14 10.43 -0.17
CA ARG A 92 8.85 9.18 -0.01
C ARG A 92 8.57 8.19 -1.15
N MET A 93 7.31 7.99 -1.53
CA MET A 93 6.92 7.14 -2.66
C MET A 93 7.54 7.62 -3.98
N ALA A 94 7.57 8.93 -4.21
CA ALA A 94 8.13 9.52 -5.42
C ALA A 94 9.67 9.46 -5.46
N HIS A 95 10.33 9.57 -4.31
CA HIS A 95 11.79 9.70 -4.21
C HIS A 95 12.51 8.36 -4.02
N SER A 96 11.85 7.32 -3.53
CA SER A 96 12.47 6.01 -3.32
C SER A 96 12.98 5.40 -4.62
N LYS A 97 14.23 4.94 -4.60
CA LYS A 97 14.85 4.22 -5.73
C LYS A 97 14.28 2.80 -5.86
N PHE A 98 13.97 2.17 -4.76
CA PHE A 98 13.38 0.83 -4.69
C PHE A 98 12.04 0.90 -3.94
N PRO A 99 10.95 1.31 -4.62
CA PRO A 99 9.70 1.68 -3.96
C PRO A 99 8.79 0.48 -3.62
N PHE A 100 9.31 -0.75 -3.62
CA PHE A 100 8.49 -1.93 -3.35
C PHE A 100 7.89 -1.92 -1.94
N GLU A 101 8.67 -1.55 -0.93
CA GLU A 101 8.18 -1.36 0.43
C GLU A 101 7.05 -0.33 0.51
N GLU A 102 7.20 0.81 -0.17
CA GLU A 102 6.17 1.86 -0.23
C GLU A 102 4.92 1.38 -0.97
N LYS A 103 5.10 0.56 -2.00
CA LYS A 103 3.99 -0.04 -2.75
C LYS A 103 3.19 -1.01 -1.90
N VAL A 104 3.87 -1.84 -1.11
CA VAL A 104 3.24 -2.79 -0.19
C VAL A 104 2.64 -2.06 1.01
N ALA A 105 3.26 -0.99 1.51
CA ALA A 105 2.64 -0.15 2.54
C ALA A 105 1.33 0.49 2.03
N LEU A 106 1.29 0.94 0.77
CA LEU A 106 0.05 1.46 0.15
C LEU A 106 -1.01 0.37 0.00
N PHE A 107 -0.61 -0.87 -0.32
CA PHE A 107 -1.49 -2.02 -0.33
C PHE A 107 -2.12 -2.27 1.04
N TRP A 108 -1.31 -2.33 2.10
CA TRP A 108 -1.81 -2.57 3.45
C TRP A 108 -2.67 -1.43 3.98
N HIS A 109 -2.30 -0.19 3.69
CA HIS A 109 -3.13 0.95 4.06
C HIS A 109 -4.51 0.96 3.36
N ARG A 110 -4.62 0.31 2.20
CA ARG A 110 -5.92 0.08 1.55
C ARG A 110 -6.72 -1.02 2.25
N VAL A 111 -6.08 -2.13 2.63
CA VAL A 111 -6.73 -3.28 3.28
C VAL A 111 -7.07 -2.96 4.74
N PHE A 112 -6.13 -2.35 5.46
CA PHE A 112 -6.24 -1.98 6.88
C PHE A 112 -6.51 -0.49 7.02
N ALA A 113 -7.58 -0.05 6.39
CA ALA A 113 -7.91 1.37 6.29
C ALA A 113 -8.13 2.01 7.66
N THR A 114 -7.35 3.04 7.96
CA THR A 114 -7.41 3.81 9.19
C THR A 114 -7.47 5.29 8.84
N GLY A 115 -8.43 6.03 9.38
CA GLY A 115 -8.73 7.39 8.99
C GLY A 115 -8.50 8.43 10.08
N GLN A 116 -8.27 9.67 9.65
CA GLN A 116 -8.04 10.79 10.55
C GLN A 116 -9.26 11.22 11.36
N ASN A 117 -10.47 10.79 11.02
CA ASN A 117 -11.71 11.32 11.60
C ASN A 117 -11.80 11.14 13.13
N LYS A 118 -11.17 10.06 13.65
CA LYS A 118 -10.97 9.85 15.10
C LYS A 118 -9.55 10.17 15.56
N LEU A 119 -8.59 10.26 14.64
CA LEU A 119 -7.16 10.35 14.90
C LEU A 119 -6.63 11.69 14.40
N ILE A 120 -6.60 12.70 15.27
CA ILE A 120 -6.13 14.05 14.94
C ILE A 120 -4.57 14.12 14.84
N GLN A 121 -3.88 13.01 15.09
CA GLN A 121 -2.43 12.99 15.23
C GLN A 121 -1.73 12.35 14.03
N GLY A 122 -1.12 13.17 13.19
CA GLY A 122 -0.33 12.70 12.06
C GLY A 122 0.80 11.75 12.42
N LYS A 123 1.41 11.92 13.59
CA LYS A 123 2.50 11.08 14.06
C LYS A 123 2.09 9.62 14.29
N VAL A 124 0.90 9.39 14.83
CA VAL A 124 0.35 8.04 15.03
C VAL A 124 0.09 7.37 13.69
N MET A 125 -0.48 8.11 12.74
CA MET A 125 -0.70 7.64 11.36
C MET A 125 0.62 7.34 10.63
N THR A 126 1.64 8.19 10.81
CA THR A 126 2.98 7.93 10.24
C THR A 126 3.58 6.66 10.84
N SER A 127 3.43 6.44 12.14
CA SER A 127 3.92 5.22 12.82
C SER A 127 3.25 3.96 12.28
N GLN A 128 1.96 4.01 11.95
CA GLN A 128 1.27 2.90 11.31
C GLN A 128 1.86 2.59 9.92
N ILE A 129 2.14 3.59 9.10
CA ILE A 129 2.79 3.38 7.81
C ILE A 129 4.22 2.82 7.98
N GLU A 130 4.97 3.26 8.99
CA GLU A 130 6.28 2.66 9.31
C GLU A 130 6.13 1.19 9.75
N MET A 131 5.08 0.86 10.48
CA MET A 131 4.77 -0.53 10.86
C MET A 131 4.47 -1.37 9.60
N PHE A 132 3.70 -0.86 8.63
CA PHE A 132 3.47 -1.56 7.36
C PHE A 132 4.76 -1.75 6.55
N ARG A 133 5.69 -0.80 6.55
CA ARG A 133 7.01 -0.98 5.91
C ARG A 133 7.81 -2.08 6.59
N LYS A 134 7.85 -2.05 7.90
CA LYS A 134 8.67 -2.98 8.69
C LYS A 134 8.15 -4.43 8.63
N HIS A 135 6.84 -4.62 8.66
CA HIS A 135 6.21 -5.93 8.83
C HIS A 135 5.45 -6.41 7.59
N GLY A 136 5.07 -5.51 6.68
CA GLY A 136 4.19 -5.80 5.55
C GLY A 136 4.72 -6.77 4.50
N LEU A 137 6.04 -6.98 4.44
CA LEU A 137 6.70 -7.96 3.59
C LEU A 137 7.08 -9.26 4.34
N GLY A 138 6.80 -9.33 5.64
CA GLY A 138 7.06 -10.48 6.49
C GLY A 138 5.91 -11.49 6.52
N SER A 139 5.79 -12.18 7.66
CA SER A 139 4.65 -13.06 7.94
C SER A 139 3.37 -12.25 8.12
N PHE A 140 2.28 -12.69 7.50
CA PHE A 140 0.96 -12.09 7.69
C PHE A 140 0.48 -12.18 9.15
N GLU A 141 0.80 -13.29 9.83
CA GLU A 141 0.54 -13.45 11.26
C GLU A 141 1.17 -12.32 12.08
N ASN A 142 2.47 -12.08 11.89
CA ASN A 142 3.17 -11.02 12.60
C ASN A 142 2.64 -9.63 12.25
N LEU A 143 2.32 -9.38 10.98
CA LEU A 143 1.73 -8.12 10.56
C LEU A 143 0.38 -7.87 11.23
N LEU A 144 -0.48 -8.88 11.32
CA LEU A 144 -1.81 -8.76 11.91
C LEU A 144 -1.73 -8.58 13.46
N ILE A 145 -0.73 -9.21 14.11
CA ILE A 145 -0.43 -8.97 15.54
C ILE A 145 0.01 -7.52 15.75
N GLU A 146 0.95 -7.01 14.94
CA GLU A 146 1.44 -5.64 15.07
C GLU A 146 0.36 -4.60 14.72
N LEU A 147 -0.53 -4.91 13.77
CA LEU A 147 -1.72 -4.11 13.48
C LEU A 147 -2.66 -4.05 14.69
N SER A 148 -2.87 -5.18 15.36
CA SER A 148 -3.72 -5.26 16.55
C SER A 148 -3.16 -4.48 17.75
N LYS A 149 -1.82 -4.28 17.76
CA LYS A 149 -1.11 -3.47 18.76
C LYS A 149 -0.93 -2.01 18.30
N ASP A 150 -1.30 -1.69 17.08
CA ASP A 150 -1.11 -0.35 16.54
C ASP A 150 -2.07 0.66 17.18
N PRO A 151 -1.57 1.74 17.80
CA PRO A 151 -2.43 2.71 18.47
C PRO A 151 -3.45 3.39 17.55
N ALA A 152 -3.11 3.59 16.25
CA ALA A 152 -4.06 4.16 15.30
C ALA A 152 -5.24 3.20 15.09
N MET A 153 -4.97 1.90 14.93
CA MET A 153 -6.01 0.89 14.74
C MET A 153 -6.87 0.69 16.00
N ILE A 154 -6.24 0.61 17.18
CA ILE A 154 -6.95 0.48 18.47
C ILE A 154 -7.95 1.62 18.63
N MET A 155 -7.51 2.87 18.40
CA MET A 155 -8.39 4.05 18.53
C MET A 155 -9.42 4.13 17.41
N TRP A 156 -9.07 3.70 16.20
CA TRP A 156 -9.97 3.74 15.04
C TRP A 156 -11.19 2.83 15.23
N LEU A 157 -10.96 1.65 15.80
CA LEU A 157 -11.98 0.63 16.01
C LEU A 157 -12.45 0.52 17.47
N ASP A 158 -12.15 1.52 18.28
CA ASP A 158 -12.62 1.65 19.67
C ASP A 158 -12.24 0.46 20.57
N ASN A 159 -11.12 -0.25 20.28
CA ASN A 159 -10.71 -1.39 21.10
C ASN A 159 -10.23 -0.95 22.50
N GLN A 160 -9.83 0.32 22.68
CA GLN A 160 -9.55 0.87 24.02
C GLN A 160 -10.79 0.88 24.94
N ASP A 161 -11.99 0.79 24.36
CA ASP A 161 -13.27 0.70 25.09
C ASP A 161 -13.79 -0.75 25.18
N ASN A 162 -12.92 -1.74 24.90
CA ASN A 162 -13.23 -3.16 24.99
C ASN A 162 -12.73 -3.73 26.33
N HIS A 163 -13.63 -3.83 27.30
CA HIS A 163 -13.34 -4.22 28.68
C HIS A 163 -13.88 -5.63 28.99
N LYS A 164 -13.25 -6.36 29.90
CA LYS A 164 -13.69 -7.71 30.32
C LYS A 164 -15.13 -7.75 30.83
N GLU A 165 -15.60 -6.65 31.45
CA GLU A 165 -16.94 -6.52 31.99
C GLU A 165 -17.95 -5.96 30.98
N ASN A 166 -17.46 -5.33 29.90
CA ASN A 166 -18.26 -4.69 28.86
C ASN A 166 -17.57 -4.85 27.49
N ILE A 167 -17.86 -5.97 26.84
CA ILE A 167 -17.21 -6.34 25.57
C ILE A 167 -17.66 -5.40 24.45
N ASN A 168 -16.68 -4.79 23.76
CA ASN A 168 -16.87 -4.06 22.52
C ASN A 168 -16.48 -4.97 21.35
N GLU A 169 -17.46 -5.30 20.50
CA GLU A 169 -17.27 -6.23 19.39
C GLU A 169 -16.70 -5.56 18.11
N ASN A 170 -16.52 -4.24 18.10
CA ASN A 170 -16.15 -3.52 16.89
C ASN A 170 -14.84 -4.06 16.27
N TYR A 171 -13.75 -4.07 17.04
CA TYR A 171 -12.48 -4.61 16.55
C TYR A 171 -12.56 -6.10 16.23
N GLY A 172 -13.23 -6.90 17.08
CA GLY A 172 -13.40 -8.34 16.86
C GLY A 172 -14.14 -8.67 15.58
N ARG A 173 -15.10 -7.84 15.17
CA ARG A 173 -15.84 -7.96 13.91
C ARG A 173 -14.95 -7.60 12.74
N GLU A 174 -14.29 -6.45 12.79
CA GLU A 174 -13.51 -5.95 11.65
C GLU A 174 -12.26 -6.80 11.34
N ILE A 175 -11.62 -7.37 12.36
CA ILE A 175 -10.48 -8.27 12.12
C ILE A 175 -10.89 -9.53 11.35
N LEU A 176 -12.10 -10.02 11.56
CA LEU A 176 -12.66 -11.18 10.85
C LEU A 176 -13.21 -10.79 9.48
N GLU A 177 -13.98 -9.71 9.43
CA GLU A 177 -14.76 -9.32 8.26
C GLU A 177 -13.91 -8.63 7.19
N LEU A 178 -13.17 -7.58 7.56
CA LEU A 178 -12.46 -6.72 6.61
C LEU A 178 -10.97 -7.00 6.52
N PHE A 179 -10.36 -7.60 7.55
CA PHE A 179 -8.90 -7.70 7.60
C PHE A 179 -8.37 -9.10 7.34
N SER A 180 -9.22 -10.14 7.44
CA SER A 180 -8.70 -11.51 7.31
C SER A 180 -9.59 -12.51 6.57
N MET A 181 -10.81 -12.77 7.02
CA MET A 181 -11.58 -13.92 6.54
C MET A 181 -12.67 -13.56 5.52
N GLY A 182 -13.21 -12.34 5.60
CA GLY A 182 -14.38 -11.93 4.83
C GLY A 182 -15.70 -12.48 5.39
N VAL A 183 -16.78 -11.81 5.04
CA VAL A 183 -18.15 -12.16 5.50
C VAL A 183 -18.49 -13.62 5.17
N GLY A 184 -19.17 -14.30 6.11
CA GLY A 184 -19.71 -15.64 5.90
C GLY A 184 -18.79 -16.80 6.31
N ASN A 185 -17.57 -16.52 6.78
CA ASN A 185 -16.59 -17.51 7.18
C ASN A 185 -16.44 -17.64 8.71
N TYR A 186 -17.30 -17.00 9.48
CA TYR A 186 -17.34 -17.00 10.95
C TYR A 186 -18.77 -16.78 11.43
N SER A 187 -19.04 -17.02 12.70
CA SER A 187 -20.33 -16.80 13.35
C SER A 187 -20.30 -15.59 14.28
N GLU A 188 -21.47 -15.07 14.68
CA GLU A 188 -21.58 -14.02 15.71
C GLU A 188 -20.95 -14.47 17.05
N LYS A 189 -20.96 -15.78 17.36
CA LYS A 189 -20.25 -16.32 18.51
C LYS A 189 -18.74 -16.12 18.36
N ASP A 190 -18.19 -16.37 17.17
CA ASP A 190 -16.75 -16.18 16.92
C ASP A 190 -16.35 -14.72 17.08
N ILE A 191 -17.18 -13.76 16.63
CA ILE A 191 -16.94 -12.33 16.86
C ILE A 191 -16.83 -12.02 18.34
N LYS A 192 -17.78 -12.50 19.13
CA LYS A 192 -17.79 -12.26 20.58
C LYS A 192 -16.57 -12.87 21.27
N GLU A 193 -16.23 -14.11 20.95
CA GLU A 193 -15.07 -14.80 21.53
C GLU A 193 -13.74 -14.16 21.10
N CYS A 194 -13.66 -13.69 19.85
CA CYS A 194 -12.57 -12.86 19.35
C CYS A 194 -12.43 -11.59 20.18
N SER A 195 -13.51 -10.84 20.35
CA SER A 195 -13.51 -9.57 21.10
C SER A 195 -13.10 -9.77 22.57
N ARG A 196 -13.54 -10.86 23.22
CA ARG A 196 -13.09 -11.24 24.57
C ARG A 196 -11.58 -11.43 24.63
N ALA A 197 -10.97 -11.97 23.59
CA ALA A 197 -9.52 -12.19 23.56
C ALA A 197 -8.72 -10.90 23.39
N PHE A 198 -9.31 -9.83 22.86
CA PHE A 198 -8.70 -8.52 22.71
C PHE A 198 -9.02 -7.53 23.85
N THR A 199 -9.72 -7.96 24.91
CA THR A 199 -9.91 -7.14 26.11
C THR A 199 -8.57 -6.83 26.76
N GLY A 200 -8.41 -5.63 27.33
CA GLY A 200 -7.17 -5.16 27.91
C GLY A 200 -6.10 -4.70 26.88
N TRP A 201 -6.35 -4.89 25.58
CA TRP A 201 -5.49 -4.33 24.53
C TRP A 201 -5.86 -2.87 24.31
N THR A 202 -5.11 -1.96 24.91
CA THR A 202 -5.43 -0.55 24.96
C THR A 202 -4.24 0.34 24.61
N VAL A 203 -4.40 1.63 24.76
CA VAL A 203 -3.36 2.62 24.50
C VAL A 203 -3.06 3.43 25.75
N GLU A 204 -1.80 3.84 25.90
CA GLU A 204 -1.40 4.76 26.96
C GLU A 204 -0.49 5.86 26.41
N ASN A 205 -0.44 6.95 27.15
CA ASN A 205 0.57 7.99 26.96
C ASN A 205 1.72 7.77 27.91
N MET A 206 2.93 8.04 27.46
CA MET A 206 4.08 8.06 28.39
C MET A 206 3.80 8.99 29.58
N PRO A 207 4.09 8.58 30.82
CA PRO A 207 3.75 9.35 32.03
C PRO A 207 4.25 10.80 32.01
N TYR A 208 5.43 11.03 31.45
CA TYR A 208 5.99 12.37 31.27
C TYR A 208 5.13 13.27 30.37
N MET A 209 4.53 12.70 29.35
CA MET A 209 3.66 13.44 28.40
C MET A 209 2.31 13.77 29.04
N ALA A 210 1.76 12.85 29.84
CA ALA A 210 0.55 13.10 30.60
C ALA A 210 0.70 14.28 31.57
N ILE A 211 1.86 14.41 32.23
CA ILE A 211 2.17 15.54 33.12
C ILE A 211 2.26 16.86 32.32
N LYS A 212 2.92 16.85 31.16
CA LYS A 212 2.99 18.06 30.30
C LYS A 212 1.65 18.46 29.71
N MET A 213 0.77 17.51 29.40
CA MET A 213 -0.59 17.80 28.93
C MET A 213 -1.42 18.52 29.99
N ARG A 214 -1.29 18.17 31.26
CA ARG A 214 -1.98 18.85 32.38
C ARG A 214 -1.58 20.31 32.53
N ASN A 215 -0.35 20.64 32.19
CA ASN A 215 0.25 21.95 32.46
C ASN A 215 0.32 22.87 31.24
N ASN A 216 -0.03 22.42 30.04
CA ASN A 216 0.13 23.20 28.81
C ASN A 216 -1.06 23.05 27.88
N THR A 217 -2.04 23.94 28.02
CA THR A 217 -3.31 23.96 27.28
C THR A 217 -3.16 24.43 25.84
N ALA A 218 -2.03 25.01 25.44
CA ALA A 218 -1.94 25.72 24.16
C ALA A 218 -1.63 24.88 22.93
N ARG A 219 -0.97 23.73 23.00
CA ARG A 219 -0.75 22.74 21.91
C ARG A 219 0.01 21.50 22.37
N PRO A 220 -0.53 20.65 23.28
CA PRO A 220 0.19 19.49 23.75
C PRO A 220 0.25 18.34 22.76
N TYR A 221 -0.69 18.31 21.81
CA TYR A 221 -1.02 17.09 21.02
C TYR A 221 0.03 16.69 19.98
N GLY A 222 0.84 17.59 19.48
CA GLY A 222 1.90 17.27 18.51
C GLY A 222 3.06 16.46 19.08
N TYR A 223 3.15 16.34 20.41
CA TYR A 223 4.23 15.61 21.09
C TYR A 223 3.76 14.34 21.79
N VAL A 224 2.46 14.08 21.80
CA VAL A 224 1.89 12.89 22.45
C VAL A 224 2.09 11.71 21.50
N ALA A 225 2.85 10.72 21.92
CA ALA A 225 2.98 9.46 21.25
C ALA A 225 2.17 8.43 22.01
N TRP A 226 1.03 8.03 21.48
CA TRP A 226 0.29 6.89 21.97
C TRP A 226 1.09 5.62 21.74
N GLN A 227 1.08 4.74 22.74
CA GLN A 227 1.73 3.44 22.71
C GLN A 227 0.75 2.36 23.08
N PHE A 228 0.97 1.16 22.56
CA PHE A 228 0.23 -0.02 23.00
C PHE A 228 0.50 -0.30 24.48
N LYS A 229 -0.56 -0.62 25.19
CA LYS A 229 -0.53 -1.14 26.56
C LYS A 229 -1.39 -2.40 26.62
N PHE A 230 -0.87 -3.45 27.21
CA PHE A 230 -1.69 -4.56 27.66
C PHE A 230 -2.06 -4.35 29.13
N ASP A 231 -3.36 -4.23 29.43
CA ASP A 231 -3.90 -4.09 30.77
C ASP A 231 -4.35 -5.46 31.26
N GLU A 232 -3.49 -6.14 32.02
CA GLU A 232 -3.75 -7.49 32.55
C GLU A 232 -4.97 -7.54 33.45
N ASP A 233 -5.23 -6.47 34.20
CA ASP A 233 -6.38 -6.38 35.11
C ASP A 233 -7.71 -6.27 34.38
N ASP A 234 -7.69 -5.83 33.12
CA ASP A 234 -8.89 -5.67 32.29
C ASP A 234 -8.99 -6.75 31.18
N HIS A 235 -8.14 -7.76 31.21
CA HIS A 235 -8.19 -8.87 30.26
C HIS A 235 -9.14 -10.00 30.73
N ASP A 236 -9.93 -10.57 29.80
CA ASP A 236 -10.76 -11.74 30.04
C ASP A 236 -9.96 -13.04 29.89
N TYR A 237 -9.56 -13.62 31.02
CA TYR A 237 -8.83 -14.91 31.07
C TYR A 237 -9.75 -16.14 31.01
N GLY A 238 -11.06 -15.98 30.79
CA GLY A 238 -11.99 -17.08 30.64
C GLY A 238 -11.68 -17.95 29.42
N VAL A 239 -12.11 -19.21 29.48
CA VAL A 239 -12.02 -20.11 28.33
C VAL A 239 -12.91 -19.59 27.21
N LYS A 240 -12.36 -19.57 26.00
CA LYS A 240 -12.99 -19.13 24.76
C LYS A 240 -13.11 -20.30 23.79
N GLU A 241 -14.12 -20.27 22.95
CA GLU A 241 -14.29 -21.22 21.85
C GLU A 241 -14.38 -20.44 20.53
N PHE A 242 -13.34 -20.52 19.74
CA PHE A 242 -13.16 -19.72 18.53
C PHE A 242 -12.81 -20.58 17.33
N LEU A 243 -13.61 -20.50 16.26
CA LEU A 243 -13.44 -21.28 15.01
C LEU A 243 -13.21 -22.80 15.26
N GLY A 244 -13.93 -23.35 16.25
CA GLY A 244 -13.83 -24.77 16.62
C GLY A 244 -12.68 -25.12 17.56
N GLU A 245 -11.76 -24.22 17.85
CA GLU A 245 -10.71 -24.41 18.85
C GLU A 245 -11.18 -23.89 20.23
N LYS A 246 -10.73 -24.53 21.33
CA LYS A 246 -11.11 -24.17 22.68
C LYS A 246 -9.89 -24.00 23.57
N GLY A 247 -9.79 -22.87 24.24
CA GLY A 247 -8.66 -22.56 25.11
C GLY A 247 -8.79 -21.22 25.81
N ASN A 248 -7.82 -20.90 26.65
CA ASN A 248 -7.66 -19.57 27.21
C ASN A 248 -6.85 -18.71 26.24
N PHE A 249 -7.54 -18.24 25.19
CA PHE A 249 -6.89 -17.49 24.11
C PHE A 249 -6.78 -16.00 24.46
N ASN A 250 -5.65 -15.40 24.10
CA ASN A 250 -5.46 -13.96 24.00
C ASN A 250 -5.49 -13.51 22.51
N GLY A 251 -5.35 -12.22 22.25
CA GLY A 251 -5.39 -11.67 20.88
C GLY A 251 -4.38 -12.30 19.92
N GLU A 252 -3.18 -12.63 20.38
CA GLU A 252 -2.17 -13.27 19.52
C GLU A 252 -2.56 -14.70 19.13
N ASP A 253 -3.22 -15.45 20.04
CA ASP A 253 -3.69 -16.81 19.74
C ASP A 253 -4.82 -16.75 18.71
N ILE A 254 -5.73 -15.79 18.83
CA ILE A 254 -6.79 -15.54 17.83
C ILE A 254 -6.20 -15.30 16.46
N VAL A 255 -5.19 -14.42 16.35
CA VAL A 255 -4.51 -14.14 15.07
C VAL A 255 -3.88 -15.43 14.49
N ARG A 256 -3.23 -16.25 15.31
CA ARG A 256 -2.64 -17.53 14.86
C ARG A 256 -3.70 -18.50 14.33
N ILE A 257 -4.87 -18.55 14.95
CA ILE A 257 -6.00 -19.38 14.49
C ILE A 257 -6.53 -18.85 13.16
N ILE A 258 -6.72 -17.53 13.03
CA ILE A 258 -7.20 -16.86 11.81
C ILE A 258 -6.24 -17.16 10.64
N CYS A 259 -4.94 -17.01 10.82
CA CYS A 259 -3.96 -17.17 9.72
C CYS A 259 -3.90 -18.57 9.13
N LYS A 260 -4.31 -19.60 9.89
CA LYS A 260 -4.40 -20.98 9.42
C LYS A 260 -5.63 -21.28 8.56
N GLN A 261 -6.64 -20.40 8.56
CA GLN A 261 -7.89 -20.62 7.84
C GLN A 261 -7.71 -20.49 6.32
N LYS A 262 -8.28 -21.41 5.54
CA LYS A 262 -8.29 -21.28 4.07
C LYS A 262 -9.05 -20.02 3.65
N ALA A 263 -10.07 -19.62 4.38
CA ALA A 263 -10.82 -18.39 4.14
C ALA A 263 -9.91 -17.14 4.19
N THR A 264 -9.00 -17.08 5.16
CA THR A 264 -8.01 -15.99 5.29
C THR A 264 -7.08 -15.94 4.08
N ALA A 265 -6.54 -17.09 3.69
CA ALA A 265 -5.66 -17.16 2.52
C ALA A 265 -6.37 -16.73 1.23
N ASN A 266 -7.60 -17.20 1.01
CA ASN A 266 -8.41 -16.82 -0.16
C ASN A 266 -8.76 -15.33 -0.17
N PHE A 267 -9.16 -14.78 0.98
CA PHE A 267 -9.49 -13.37 1.11
C PHE A 267 -8.28 -12.48 0.80
N LEU A 268 -7.14 -12.81 1.39
CA LEU A 268 -5.88 -12.12 1.12
C LEU A 268 -5.43 -12.27 -0.33
N ALA A 269 -5.53 -13.49 -0.90
CA ALA A 269 -5.19 -13.76 -2.30
C ALA A 269 -6.01 -12.88 -3.25
N ARG A 270 -7.31 -12.68 -2.96
CA ARG A 270 -8.21 -11.84 -3.74
C ARG A 270 -7.83 -10.36 -3.66
N HIS A 271 -7.42 -9.86 -2.50
CA HIS A 271 -6.85 -8.51 -2.34
C HIS A 271 -5.54 -8.34 -3.11
N ILE A 272 -4.63 -9.32 -3.03
CA ILE A 272 -3.35 -9.32 -3.76
C ILE A 272 -3.62 -9.29 -5.27
N TYR A 273 -4.51 -10.14 -5.77
CA TYR A 273 -4.90 -10.17 -7.17
C TYR A 273 -5.42 -8.81 -7.63
N HIS A 274 -6.39 -8.24 -6.90
CA HIS A 274 -6.97 -6.94 -7.20
C HIS A 274 -5.94 -5.82 -7.25
N PHE A 275 -4.97 -5.82 -6.34
CA PHE A 275 -3.99 -4.74 -6.25
C PHE A 275 -2.83 -4.89 -7.25
N PHE A 276 -2.35 -6.10 -7.50
CA PHE A 276 -1.14 -6.32 -8.28
C PHE A 276 -1.41 -6.83 -9.71
N ILE A 277 -2.54 -7.44 -9.99
CA ILE A 277 -2.81 -8.07 -11.30
C ILE A 277 -3.87 -7.28 -12.08
N LYS A 278 -5.13 -7.37 -11.66
CA LYS A 278 -6.28 -6.87 -12.41
C LYS A 278 -7.37 -6.41 -11.45
N ASP A 279 -8.19 -5.44 -11.87
CA ASP A 279 -9.35 -5.03 -11.09
C ASP A 279 -10.29 -6.22 -10.86
N GLU A 280 -10.73 -6.36 -9.61
CA GLU A 280 -11.63 -7.38 -9.10
C GLU A 280 -12.98 -6.72 -8.73
N LEU A 281 -13.99 -7.51 -8.53
CA LEU A 281 -15.27 -7.04 -8.01
C LEU A 281 -15.07 -6.33 -6.66
N PRO A 282 -15.92 -5.35 -6.29
CA PRO A 282 -15.87 -4.71 -4.98
C PRO A 282 -16.01 -5.73 -3.84
N VAL A 283 -15.29 -5.50 -2.73
CA VAL A 283 -15.26 -6.39 -1.55
C VAL A 283 -16.65 -6.80 -1.05
N PRO A 284 -17.65 -5.90 -0.96
CA PRO A 284 -19.00 -6.29 -0.50
C PRO A 284 -19.70 -7.34 -1.38
N GLN A 285 -19.23 -7.55 -2.61
CA GLN A 285 -19.79 -8.59 -3.50
C GLN A 285 -19.12 -9.95 -3.33
N TRP A 286 -17.95 -10.03 -2.68
CA TRP A 286 -17.15 -11.25 -2.59
C TRP A 286 -17.86 -12.44 -1.93
N PRO A 287 -18.71 -12.27 -0.91
CA PRO A 287 -19.45 -13.39 -0.34
C PRO A 287 -20.43 -14.04 -1.32
N HIS A 288 -20.84 -13.33 -2.37
CA HIS A 288 -21.91 -13.73 -3.29
C HIS A 288 -21.44 -13.94 -4.72
N LYS A 289 -20.18 -13.63 -5.02
CA LYS A 289 -19.60 -13.68 -6.36
C LYS A 289 -18.25 -14.37 -6.34
N GLU A 290 -18.11 -15.34 -7.23
CA GLU A 290 -16.81 -15.96 -7.48
C GLU A 290 -15.76 -14.94 -7.93
N PRO A 291 -14.47 -15.18 -7.66
CA PRO A 291 -13.39 -14.37 -8.21
C PRO A 291 -13.43 -14.34 -9.75
N ILE A 292 -12.94 -13.24 -10.33
CA ILE A 292 -12.81 -13.12 -11.79
C ILE A 292 -11.84 -14.17 -12.35
N ASP A 293 -10.83 -14.55 -11.58
CA ASP A 293 -9.85 -15.58 -11.94
C ASP A 293 -9.61 -16.53 -10.75
N PRO A 294 -10.49 -17.57 -10.60
CA PRO A 294 -10.37 -18.52 -9.51
C PRO A 294 -9.04 -19.26 -9.47
N SER A 295 -8.44 -19.55 -10.65
CA SER A 295 -7.17 -20.28 -10.73
C SER A 295 -5.99 -19.45 -10.22
N ALA A 296 -5.95 -18.15 -10.52
CA ALA A 296 -4.95 -17.25 -9.97
C ALA A 296 -5.11 -17.08 -8.45
N ILE A 297 -6.34 -17.01 -7.95
CA ILE A 297 -6.61 -16.93 -6.51
C ILE A 297 -6.14 -18.20 -5.80
N GLU A 298 -6.44 -19.39 -6.33
CA GLU A 298 -5.98 -20.65 -5.74
C GLU A 298 -4.45 -20.74 -5.76
N PHE A 299 -3.79 -20.35 -6.86
CA PHE A 299 -2.34 -20.28 -6.93
C PHE A 299 -1.73 -19.41 -5.81
N ILE A 300 -2.28 -18.21 -5.59
CA ILE A 300 -1.79 -17.29 -4.54
C ILE A 300 -2.06 -17.89 -3.15
N THR A 301 -3.21 -18.54 -2.97
CA THR A 301 -3.59 -19.23 -1.72
C THR A 301 -2.62 -20.37 -1.39
N GLU A 302 -2.30 -21.19 -2.36
CA GLU A 302 -1.32 -22.29 -2.19
C GLU A 302 0.08 -21.73 -1.89
N SER A 303 0.49 -20.67 -2.58
CA SER A 303 1.76 -19.99 -2.34
C SER A 303 1.84 -19.40 -0.92
N TYR A 304 0.75 -18.82 -0.40
CA TYR A 304 0.67 -18.31 0.96
C TYR A 304 0.98 -19.39 2.01
N PHE A 305 0.36 -20.57 1.89
CA PHE A 305 0.61 -21.70 2.79
C PHE A 305 1.99 -22.30 2.60
N LYS A 306 2.40 -22.52 1.35
CA LYS A 306 3.73 -23.06 0.99
C LYS A 306 4.86 -22.22 1.58
N ASN A 307 4.71 -20.92 1.60
CA ASN A 307 5.71 -19.97 2.09
C ASN A 307 5.54 -19.61 3.58
N GLY A 308 4.75 -20.37 4.36
CA GLY A 308 4.56 -20.13 5.79
C GLY A 308 4.01 -18.73 6.09
N TYR A 309 3.01 -18.30 5.33
CA TYR A 309 2.32 -17.01 5.45
C TYR A 309 3.22 -15.79 5.13
N ASN A 310 4.35 -15.98 4.45
CA ASN A 310 5.28 -14.90 4.10
C ASN A 310 4.80 -14.15 2.87
N ILE A 311 4.48 -12.88 3.04
CA ILE A 311 3.91 -12.02 1.99
C ILE A 311 4.92 -11.75 0.86
N LYS A 312 6.18 -11.50 1.18
CA LYS A 312 7.23 -11.23 0.17
C LYS A 312 7.41 -12.43 -0.76
N GLU A 313 7.48 -13.63 -0.19
CA GLU A 313 7.68 -14.85 -0.98
C GLU A 313 6.41 -15.21 -1.77
N THR A 314 5.22 -14.98 -1.22
CA THR A 314 3.95 -15.12 -1.95
C THR A 314 3.90 -14.17 -3.15
N LEU A 315 4.31 -12.90 -2.97
CA LEU A 315 4.39 -11.93 -4.06
C LEU A 315 5.50 -12.28 -5.06
N ARG A 316 6.62 -12.85 -4.62
CA ARG A 316 7.69 -13.35 -5.49
C ARG A 316 7.19 -14.46 -6.41
N ASP A 317 6.52 -15.48 -5.86
CA ASP A 317 5.91 -16.55 -6.63
C ASP A 317 4.91 -15.98 -7.64
N LEU A 318 4.07 -15.04 -7.23
CA LEU A 318 3.10 -14.38 -8.08
C LEU A 318 3.75 -13.64 -9.25
N PHE A 319 4.74 -12.77 -8.99
CA PHE A 319 5.38 -11.98 -10.05
C PHE A 319 6.18 -12.84 -11.02
N LYS A 320 6.63 -14.03 -10.62
CA LYS A 320 7.28 -15.01 -11.51
C LYS A 320 6.29 -15.90 -12.27
N SER A 321 5.02 -15.94 -11.86
CA SER A 321 3.98 -16.79 -12.44
C SER A 321 3.51 -16.34 -13.82
N GLU A 322 2.89 -17.26 -14.56
CA GLU A 322 2.23 -16.94 -15.83
C GLU A 322 1.02 -16.04 -15.64
N TYR A 323 0.32 -16.12 -14.51
CA TYR A 323 -0.79 -15.25 -14.15
C TYR A 323 -0.42 -13.77 -14.15
N PHE A 324 0.84 -13.44 -13.81
CA PHE A 324 1.34 -12.07 -13.82
C PHE A 324 2.01 -11.69 -15.15
N ARG A 325 2.59 -12.65 -15.86
CA ARG A 325 3.37 -12.40 -17.09
C ARG A 325 2.51 -12.32 -18.35
N SER A 326 1.28 -12.82 -18.30
CA SER A 326 0.36 -12.81 -19.45
C SER A 326 0.11 -11.39 -19.98
N GLU A 327 0.17 -11.21 -21.30
CA GLU A 327 -0.17 -9.93 -21.92
C GLU A 327 -1.65 -9.56 -21.74
N GLU A 328 -2.52 -10.53 -21.45
CA GLU A 328 -3.95 -10.33 -21.24
C GLU A 328 -4.26 -9.44 -20.04
N ILE A 329 -3.35 -9.39 -19.04
CA ILE A 329 -3.51 -8.53 -17.86
C ILE A 329 -2.97 -7.11 -18.06
N TYR A 330 -2.28 -6.84 -19.16
CA TYR A 330 -1.71 -5.52 -19.40
C TYR A 330 -2.82 -4.49 -19.58
N ASN A 331 -2.70 -3.38 -18.84
CA ASN A 331 -3.68 -2.28 -18.82
C ASN A 331 -5.10 -2.69 -18.34
N LYS A 332 -5.25 -3.83 -17.66
CA LYS A 332 -6.52 -4.31 -17.11
C LYS A 332 -6.78 -3.88 -15.67
N ARG A 333 -5.94 -3.01 -15.13
CA ARG A 333 -6.11 -2.41 -13.81
C ARG A 333 -6.03 -0.90 -13.91
N ILE A 334 -7.01 -0.24 -13.35
CA ILE A 334 -7.04 1.23 -13.22
C ILE A 334 -6.10 1.63 -12.07
N LYS A 335 -5.15 2.51 -12.37
CA LYS A 335 -4.28 3.05 -11.33
C LYS A 335 -5.08 3.83 -10.30
N SER A 336 -4.82 3.60 -9.02
CA SER A 336 -5.34 4.47 -7.98
C SER A 336 -4.81 5.90 -8.16
N PRO A 337 -5.47 6.92 -7.59
CA PRO A 337 -5.00 8.30 -7.68
C PRO A 337 -3.56 8.49 -7.22
N SER A 338 -3.19 7.94 -6.06
CA SER A 338 -1.81 8.03 -5.55
C SER A 338 -0.81 7.35 -6.47
N GLU A 339 -1.15 6.18 -7.05
CA GLU A 339 -0.30 5.52 -8.04
C GLU A 339 -0.12 6.37 -9.31
N LEU A 340 -1.18 7.03 -9.78
CA LEU A 340 -1.10 7.91 -10.94
C LEU A 340 -0.20 9.11 -10.66
N VAL A 341 -0.43 9.77 -9.53
CA VAL A 341 0.33 10.96 -9.11
C VAL A 341 1.81 10.63 -8.98
N VAL A 342 2.15 9.60 -8.19
CA VAL A 342 3.54 9.18 -7.98
C VAL A 342 4.21 8.76 -9.30
N ASN A 343 3.50 8.02 -10.14
CA ASN A 343 4.01 7.59 -11.44
C ASN A 343 4.31 8.80 -12.35
N SER A 344 3.41 9.78 -12.45
CA SER A 344 3.60 10.98 -13.27
C SER A 344 4.78 11.81 -12.78
N VAL A 345 4.88 12.02 -11.47
CA VAL A 345 6.02 12.72 -10.84
C VAL A 345 7.34 11.99 -11.15
N ARG A 346 7.41 10.69 -10.95
CA ARG A 346 8.62 9.89 -11.24
C ARG A 346 9.01 9.95 -12.72
N LEU A 347 8.05 9.89 -13.63
CA LEU A 347 8.29 9.98 -15.06
C LEU A 347 8.79 11.36 -15.49
N SER A 348 8.30 12.43 -14.87
CA SER A 348 8.75 13.81 -15.17
C SER A 348 10.16 14.13 -14.68
N GLY A 349 10.72 13.29 -13.80
CA GLY A 349 12.06 13.47 -13.21
C GLY A 349 12.06 13.55 -11.69
N GLY A 350 10.92 13.43 -11.05
CA GLY A 350 10.78 13.49 -9.58
C GLY A 350 10.56 14.91 -9.06
N PHE A 351 10.66 15.06 -7.75
CA PHE A 351 10.75 16.36 -7.10
C PHE A 351 12.22 16.74 -6.95
N ASP A 352 12.62 17.91 -7.45
CA ASP A 352 14.01 18.38 -7.35
C ASP A 352 14.40 18.63 -5.89
N ILE A 353 13.47 19.20 -5.12
CA ILE A 353 13.57 19.46 -3.69
C ILE A 353 12.21 19.20 -3.03
N PRO A 354 12.14 19.00 -1.71
CA PRO A 354 10.86 19.00 -1.00
C PRO A 354 10.24 20.40 -1.02
N SER A 355 9.41 20.65 -2.02
CA SER A 355 8.80 21.95 -2.30
C SER A 355 7.28 21.89 -2.16
N GLU A 356 6.61 23.02 -2.46
CA GLU A 356 5.14 23.11 -2.58
C GLU A 356 4.55 22.08 -3.55
N GLU A 357 5.32 21.63 -4.56
CA GLU A 357 4.88 20.61 -5.50
C GLU A 357 4.47 19.28 -4.82
N VAL A 358 5.10 18.95 -3.68
CA VAL A 358 4.76 17.74 -2.89
C VAL A 358 3.35 17.87 -2.30
N TYR A 359 3.02 19.05 -1.77
CA TYR A 359 1.68 19.33 -1.23
C TYR A 359 0.63 19.31 -2.34
N GLN A 360 0.91 19.92 -3.47
CA GLN A 360 0.01 19.93 -4.63
C GLN A 360 -0.24 18.50 -5.18
N ALA A 361 0.79 17.67 -5.21
CA ALA A 361 0.65 16.27 -5.57
C ALA A 361 -0.25 15.49 -4.59
N THR A 362 -0.10 15.76 -3.28
CA THR A 362 -0.92 15.13 -2.23
C THR A 362 -2.37 15.57 -2.33
N ILE A 363 -2.61 16.87 -2.51
CA ILE A 363 -3.96 17.45 -2.72
C ILE A 363 -4.60 16.85 -3.98
N SER A 364 -3.85 16.75 -5.07
CA SER A 364 -4.35 16.18 -6.34
C SER A 364 -4.79 14.74 -6.19
N SER A 365 -4.04 13.91 -5.43
CA SER A 365 -4.47 12.55 -5.10
C SER A 365 -5.81 12.53 -4.35
N GLY A 366 -5.99 13.44 -3.40
CA GLY A 366 -7.25 13.62 -2.66
C GLY A 366 -8.41 14.05 -3.54
N LEU A 367 -8.20 15.03 -4.43
CA LEU A 367 -9.21 15.52 -5.37
C LEU A 367 -9.65 14.46 -6.41
N MET A 368 -8.78 13.49 -6.70
CA MET A 368 -9.09 12.33 -7.52
C MET A 368 -9.80 11.21 -6.74
N GLY A 369 -10.04 11.38 -5.44
CA GLY A 369 -10.78 10.43 -4.58
C GLY A 369 -9.92 9.59 -3.63
N GLN A 370 -8.60 9.79 -3.55
CA GLN A 370 -7.72 9.07 -2.62
C GLN A 370 -6.90 10.02 -1.74
N PRO A 371 -7.53 10.69 -0.75
CA PRO A 371 -6.77 11.39 0.27
C PRO A 371 -5.98 10.39 1.11
N LEU A 372 -4.65 10.49 1.09
CA LEU A 372 -3.78 9.61 1.88
C LEU A 372 -4.08 9.77 3.37
N LEU A 373 -4.07 8.67 4.12
CA LEU A 373 -4.36 8.60 5.55
C LEU A 373 -5.78 9.07 5.94
N ASN A 374 -6.67 9.17 4.97
CA ASN A 374 -8.06 9.56 5.19
C ASN A 374 -9.02 8.79 4.28
N PRO A 375 -9.12 7.45 4.43
CA PRO A 375 -10.11 6.66 3.71
C PRO A 375 -11.53 7.09 4.08
N THR A 376 -12.48 6.78 3.20
CA THR A 376 -13.89 7.17 3.36
C THR A 376 -14.59 6.37 4.47
N SER A 377 -14.13 5.14 4.72
CA SER A 377 -14.68 4.23 5.73
C SER A 377 -13.62 3.21 6.17
N VAL A 378 -13.98 2.31 7.07
CA VAL A 378 -13.16 1.16 7.50
C VAL A 378 -12.90 0.17 6.36
N GLU A 379 -13.74 0.15 5.32
CA GLU A 379 -13.54 -0.65 4.10
C GLU A 379 -12.43 -0.08 3.19
N GLY A 380 -11.92 1.09 3.49
CA GLY A 380 -10.90 1.76 2.70
C GLY A 380 -11.46 2.64 1.58
N TRP A 381 -10.66 2.79 0.54
CA TRP A 381 -11.09 3.47 -0.69
C TRP A 381 -11.69 2.46 -1.67
N GLN A 382 -12.68 2.92 -2.38
CA GLN A 382 -13.20 2.22 -3.55
C GLN A 382 -12.10 2.00 -4.60
N GLY A 383 -12.35 1.18 -5.61
CA GLY A 383 -11.32 0.81 -6.59
C GLY A 383 -11.88 0.60 -7.98
N GLY A 384 -10.99 0.28 -8.93
CA GLY A 384 -11.39 -0.03 -10.29
C GLY A 384 -12.10 1.14 -10.97
N GLU A 385 -13.26 0.89 -11.56
CA GLU A 385 -14.03 1.89 -12.32
C GLU A 385 -14.52 3.07 -11.47
N GLU A 386 -14.64 2.92 -10.17
CA GLU A 386 -15.07 4.01 -9.28
C GLU A 386 -14.05 5.16 -9.19
N TRP A 387 -12.78 4.88 -9.54
CA TRP A 387 -11.78 5.91 -9.75
C TRP A 387 -12.02 6.78 -10.99
N ILE A 388 -12.96 6.40 -11.86
CA ILE A 388 -13.21 7.02 -13.17
C ILE A 388 -14.62 7.62 -13.22
N ASN A 389 -14.84 8.67 -12.45
CA ASN A 389 -15.99 9.54 -12.59
C ASN A 389 -15.60 10.84 -13.30
N THR A 390 -16.58 11.62 -13.76
CA THR A 390 -16.33 12.86 -14.52
C THR A 390 -15.37 13.82 -13.82
N GLY A 391 -15.54 14.04 -12.52
CA GLY A 391 -14.68 14.94 -11.75
C GLY A 391 -13.25 14.41 -11.63
N SER A 392 -13.10 13.13 -11.28
CA SER A 392 -11.76 12.52 -11.11
C SER A 392 -11.01 12.42 -12.44
N VAL A 393 -11.69 12.17 -13.57
CA VAL A 393 -11.06 12.13 -14.90
C VAL A 393 -10.50 13.50 -15.28
N ILE A 394 -11.25 14.58 -15.05
CA ILE A 394 -10.78 15.94 -15.29
C ILE A 394 -9.53 16.22 -14.44
N GLN A 395 -9.57 15.89 -13.16
CA GLN A 395 -8.42 16.06 -12.27
C GLN A 395 -7.19 15.25 -12.71
N ARG A 396 -7.40 14.02 -13.17
CA ARG A 396 -6.34 13.16 -13.73
C ARG A 396 -5.69 13.79 -14.96
N ILE A 397 -6.50 14.28 -15.91
CA ILE A 397 -6.02 14.94 -17.13
C ILE A 397 -5.24 16.21 -16.79
N ASN A 398 -5.80 17.09 -15.96
CA ASN A 398 -5.15 18.33 -15.56
C ASN A 398 -3.81 18.06 -14.90
N PHE A 399 -3.78 17.18 -13.88
CA PHE A 399 -2.54 16.83 -13.18
C PHE A 399 -1.48 16.25 -14.13
N CYS A 400 -1.85 15.32 -14.99
CA CYS A 400 -0.91 14.73 -15.95
C CYS A 400 -0.40 15.79 -16.95
N SER A 401 -1.28 16.68 -17.42
CA SER A 401 -0.91 17.79 -18.32
C SER A 401 0.10 18.72 -17.67
N ASP A 402 -0.18 19.12 -16.42
CA ASP A 402 0.67 20.06 -15.68
C ASP A 402 2.05 19.47 -15.34
N VAL A 403 2.09 18.18 -14.96
CA VAL A 403 3.34 17.54 -14.55
C VAL A 403 4.16 17.05 -15.74
N LEU A 404 3.52 16.38 -16.71
CA LEU A 404 4.22 15.76 -17.85
C LEU A 404 4.41 16.76 -19.01
N GLY A 405 3.61 17.82 -19.09
CA GLY A 405 3.74 18.90 -20.07
C GLY A 405 4.63 20.06 -19.63
N ASN A 406 5.11 20.07 -18.38
CA ASN A 406 5.92 21.17 -17.85
C ASN A 406 7.29 21.26 -18.51
N PRO A 407 7.60 22.36 -19.24
CA PRO A 407 8.86 22.52 -19.96
C PRO A 407 10.11 22.52 -19.06
N SER A 408 9.97 22.81 -17.77
CA SER A 408 11.10 22.81 -16.82
C SER A 408 11.51 21.39 -16.39
N LYS A 409 10.64 20.39 -16.56
CA LYS A 409 10.89 19.02 -16.11
C LYS A 409 11.82 18.27 -17.06
N THR A 410 12.66 17.42 -16.49
CA THR A 410 13.69 16.64 -17.20
C THR A 410 13.15 15.83 -18.38
N LEU A 411 11.94 15.25 -18.23
CA LEU A 411 11.30 14.50 -19.32
C LEU A 411 11.09 15.38 -20.55
N VAL A 412 10.46 16.54 -20.38
CA VAL A 412 10.12 17.45 -21.48
C VAL A 412 11.40 18.02 -22.10
N GLN A 413 12.38 18.40 -21.29
CA GLN A 413 13.69 18.84 -21.79
C GLN A 413 14.38 17.75 -22.64
N ASN A 414 14.34 16.50 -22.23
CA ASN A 414 14.90 15.39 -22.99
C ASN A 414 14.16 15.15 -24.32
N ILE A 415 12.85 15.36 -24.37
CA ILE A 415 12.07 15.25 -25.61
C ILE A 415 12.43 16.41 -26.53
N LEU A 416 12.38 17.65 -26.05
CA LEU A 416 12.71 18.84 -26.83
C LEU A 416 14.12 18.81 -27.42
N ASN A 417 15.10 18.30 -26.65
CA ASN A 417 16.48 18.18 -27.13
C ASN A 417 16.67 17.12 -28.22
N LYS A 418 15.76 16.15 -28.33
CA LYS A 418 15.79 15.08 -29.35
C LYS A 418 14.94 15.39 -30.57
N THR A 419 14.08 16.41 -30.51
CA THR A 419 13.20 16.78 -31.60
C THR A 419 13.90 17.83 -32.49
N PRO A 420 14.12 17.56 -33.78
CA PRO A 420 14.87 18.47 -34.66
C PRO A 420 14.17 19.80 -34.90
N ASP A 421 12.84 19.80 -34.79
CA ASP A 421 12.01 20.97 -35.09
C ASP A 421 11.25 21.40 -33.82
N LYS A 422 11.81 22.41 -33.13
CA LYS A 422 11.28 22.85 -31.81
C LYS A 422 9.93 23.58 -31.91
N GLU A 423 9.58 24.12 -33.08
CA GLU A 423 8.32 24.87 -33.27
C GLU A 423 7.10 23.96 -33.46
N LEU A 424 7.28 22.77 -34.03
CA LEU A 424 6.19 21.82 -34.28
C LEU A 424 5.78 20.98 -33.06
N SER A 425 6.64 20.86 -32.06
CA SER A 425 6.38 20.00 -30.91
C SER A 425 5.38 20.59 -29.90
N LEU A 426 5.24 21.91 -29.85
CA LEU A 426 4.33 22.60 -28.92
C LEU A 426 2.86 22.64 -29.40
N ILE A 427 2.62 22.42 -30.67
CA ILE A 427 1.27 22.47 -31.26
C ILE A 427 0.55 21.10 -31.20
N HIS A 428 1.32 20.01 -31.06
CA HIS A 428 0.78 18.63 -31.13
C HIS A 428 0.80 17.87 -29.79
N ILE A 429 1.20 18.52 -28.70
CA ILE A 429 1.09 17.99 -27.36
C ILE A 429 -0.13 18.56 -26.66
#